data_c366a4b51cb97a5f78848efad9272357
#
_entry.id   c366a4b51cb97a5f78848efad9272357
#
_cell.length_a   1.000
_cell.length_b   1.000
_cell.length_c   1.000
_cell.angle_alpha   90.00
_cell.angle_beta   90.00
_cell.angle_gamma   90.00
#
_symmetry.space_group_name_H-M   'P 1'
#
loop_
_entity.id
_entity.type
_entity.pdbx_description
1 polymer ?
#
loop_
_entity_poly.entity_id
_entity_poly.type
_entity_poly.pdbx_seq_one_letter_code
_entity_poly.pdbx_strand_id
1 'polypeptide(L)'
;MILITGGAGFIGSNIVAAFEARGEKVLVCDRLESDERWRNLAKRDLVDLIAPEDLFDALGAIAEELTAVIHMGAISATTETDVDKIVKNNIRLTLDLVAWCTAHDVRLIYASSAATYGDGAMGFDDNESVEALSRLQPLNAYGWSKHFVDRRIARMKLDGDALPAQIAGLKFFNVYGPNEAHKGSMRSVVHAVYERAAAGQPARLFRSHNPEYADGGQLRDFVWVGDCVDMVMWLYDHAEVSGLFNCGTGQARSFLDLAKAVYAALDLEFKVEWVDTPEAIREKYQYFTEAQMGKIRGAGFIAEPTPLEDGVRRYVTQFLATSDAYR
;
A
#
# COMPACT_ATOMS: atom_id res chain seq x y z
N MET A 1 -4.11 2.81 -22.84
CA MET A 1 -4.67 3.59 -21.70
C MET A 1 -4.68 2.74 -20.44
N ILE A 2 -4.43 3.34 -19.28
CA ILE A 2 -4.37 2.65 -17.98
C ILE A 2 -5.51 3.17 -17.10
N LEU A 3 -6.30 2.28 -16.52
CA LEU A 3 -7.23 2.65 -15.46
C LEU A 3 -6.56 2.46 -14.09
N ILE A 4 -6.61 3.48 -13.23
CA ILE A 4 -6.11 3.41 -11.86
C ILE A 4 -7.27 3.70 -10.90
N THR A 5 -7.78 2.67 -10.21
CA THR A 5 -8.75 2.89 -9.14
C THR A 5 -8.04 3.26 -7.84
N GLY A 6 -8.65 4.09 -7.01
CA GLY A 6 -7.95 4.64 -5.85
C GLY A 6 -6.81 5.60 -6.24
N GLY A 7 -6.89 6.18 -7.45
CA GLY A 7 -5.84 7.01 -8.03
C GLY A 7 -5.64 8.36 -7.34
N ALA A 8 -6.62 8.84 -6.58
CA ALA A 8 -6.46 10.03 -5.74
C ALA A 8 -5.89 9.69 -4.35
N GLY A 9 -5.81 8.41 -3.99
CA GLY A 9 -5.24 7.93 -2.73
C GLY A 9 -3.71 8.05 -2.70
N PHE A 10 -3.13 7.69 -1.57
CA PHE A 10 -1.68 7.78 -1.31
C PHE A 10 -0.84 7.04 -2.37
N ILE A 11 -0.93 5.70 -2.42
CA ILE A 11 -0.13 4.90 -3.35
C ILE A 11 -0.60 5.12 -4.79
N GLY A 12 -1.92 5.14 -5.02
CA GLY A 12 -2.49 5.29 -6.35
C GLY A 12 -2.04 6.55 -7.08
N SER A 13 -2.00 7.70 -6.39
CA SER A 13 -1.56 8.97 -7.00
C SER A 13 -0.08 9.00 -7.36
N ASN A 14 0.76 8.29 -6.60
CA ASN A 14 2.17 8.10 -6.96
C ASN A 14 2.32 7.20 -8.20
N ILE A 15 1.45 6.20 -8.37
CA ILE A 15 1.38 5.36 -9.58
C ILE A 15 0.88 6.19 -10.77
N VAL A 16 -0.18 7.00 -10.58
CA VAL A 16 -0.68 7.94 -11.62
C VAL A 16 0.46 8.81 -12.15
N ALA A 17 1.23 9.44 -11.23
CA ALA A 17 2.36 10.30 -11.60
C ALA A 17 3.45 9.53 -12.39
N ALA A 18 3.66 8.25 -12.09
CA ALA A 18 4.66 7.45 -12.80
C ALA A 18 4.21 7.06 -14.22
N PHE A 19 2.96 6.66 -14.41
CA PHE A 19 2.42 6.36 -15.73
C PHE A 19 2.34 7.62 -16.61
N GLU A 20 1.89 8.74 -16.05
CA GLU A 20 1.88 10.04 -16.76
C GLU A 20 3.29 10.44 -17.21
N ALA A 21 4.31 10.31 -16.35
CA ALA A 21 5.70 10.61 -16.69
C ALA A 21 6.26 9.72 -17.82
N ARG A 22 5.66 8.55 -18.05
CA ARG A 22 5.97 7.67 -19.21
C ARG A 22 5.18 8.02 -20.47
N GLY A 23 4.31 9.04 -20.41
CA GLY A 23 3.44 9.42 -21.53
C GLY A 23 2.22 8.51 -21.72
N GLU A 24 1.90 7.70 -20.73
CA GLU A 24 0.70 6.85 -20.77
C GLU A 24 -0.57 7.68 -20.51
N LYS A 25 -1.64 7.34 -21.21
CA LYS A 25 -2.96 7.91 -20.95
C LYS A 25 -3.55 7.27 -19.70
N VAL A 26 -3.84 8.08 -18.67
CA VAL A 26 -4.34 7.60 -17.38
C VAL A 26 -5.77 8.06 -17.16
N LEU A 27 -6.64 7.09 -16.88
CA LEU A 27 -7.98 7.28 -16.36
C LEU A 27 -7.98 6.95 -14.87
N VAL A 28 -8.52 7.83 -14.03
CA VAL A 28 -8.62 7.61 -12.59
C VAL A 28 -10.07 7.30 -12.20
N CYS A 29 -10.25 6.31 -11.33
CA CYS A 29 -11.53 6.06 -10.66
C CYS A 29 -11.34 6.20 -9.16
N ASP A 30 -11.96 7.23 -8.55
CA ASP A 30 -11.87 7.45 -7.09
C ASP A 30 -13.02 8.34 -6.59
N ARG A 31 -13.20 8.37 -5.25
CA ARG A 31 -14.05 9.33 -4.54
C ARG A 31 -13.15 10.39 -3.94
N LEU A 32 -13.39 11.64 -4.28
CA LEU A 32 -12.61 12.74 -3.69
C LEU A 32 -13.12 13.16 -2.31
N GLU A 33 -14.37 12.80 -1.98
CA GLU A 33 -15.02 13.13 -0.72
C GLU A 33 -14.88 14.62 -0.33
N SER A 34 -14.66 14.92 0.94
CA SER A 34 -14.49 16.28 1.47
C SER A 34 -13.10 16.54 2.04
N ASP A 35 -12.14 15.65 1.79
CA ASP A 35 -10.77 15.80 2.24
C ASP A 35 -9.84 16.38 1.16
N GLU A 36 -8.56 16.51 1.48
CA GLU A 36 -7.55 17.14 0.62
C GLU A 36 -6.98 16.18 -0.45
N ARG A 37 -7.53 14.98 -0.66
CA ARG A 37 -6.98 13.99 -1.61
C ARG A 37 -6.99 14.48 -3.06
N TRP A 38 -7.85 15.42 -3.42
CA TRP A 38 -7.85 16.05 -4.75
C TRP A 38 -6.50 16.71 -5.08
N ARG A 39 -5.76 17.18 -4.08
CA ARG A 39 -4.42 17.78 -4.25
C ARG A 39 -3.40 16.79 -4.78
N ASN A 40 -3.57 15.49 -4.50
CA ASN A 40 -2.72 14.43 -5.02
C ASN A 40 -2.77 14.32 -6.55
N LEU A 41 -3.87 14.81 -7.15
CA LEU A 41 -4.10 14.81 -8.59
C LEU A 41 -3.98 16.20 -9.22
N ALA A 42 -3.83 17.26 -8.44
CA ALA A 42 -3.89 18.66 -8.92
C ALA A 42 -2.86 19.00 -10.00
N LYS A 43 -1.76 18.24 -10.09
CA LYS A 43 -0.69 18.41 -11.08
C LYS A 43 -0.78 17.42 -12.25
N ARG A 44 -1.82 16.57 -12.29
CA ARG A 44 -1.91 15.45 -13.23
C ARG A 44 -2.73 15.81 -14.46
N ASP A 45 -2.26 15.38 -15.63
CA ASP A 45 -2.98 15.44 -16.88
C ASP A 45 -3.70 14.11 -17.11
N LEU A 46 -4.97 14.03 -16.70
CA LEU A 46 -5.77 12.82 -16.73
C LEU A 46 -6.67 12.81 -17.94
N VAL A 47 -6.93 11.62 -18.49
CA VAL A 47 -7.96 11.45 -19.52
C VAL A 47 -9.33 11.77 -18.96
N ASP A 48 -9.63 11.25 -17.75
CA ASP A 48 -10.86 11.52 -17.02
C ASP A 48 -10.70 11.12 -15.55
N LEU A 49 -11.66 11.56 -14.73
CA LEU A 49 -11.82 11.18 -13.33
C LEU A 49 -13.25 10.74 -13.09
N ILE A 50 -13.48 9.47 -12.88
CA ILE A 50 -14.81 8.87 -12.75
C ILE A 50 -15.10 8.43 -11.31
N ALA A 51 -16.36 8.49 -10.91
CA ALA A 51 -16.81 7.96 -9.63
C ALA A 51 -16.88 6.42 -9.68
N PRO A 52 -16.63 5.71 -8.54
CA PRO A 52 -16.72 4.25 -8.51
C PRO A 52 -18.10 3.69 -8.89
N GLU A 53 -19.16 4.47 -8.74
CA GLU A 53 -20.52 4.10 -9.15
C GLU A 53 -20.66 3.98 -10.66
N ASP A 54 -19.95 4.79 -11.40
CA ASP A 54 -20.02 4.89 -12.87
C ASP A 54 -18.95 3.99 -13.55
N LEU A 55 -18.11 3.31 -12.75
CA LEU A 55 -16.93 2.57 -13.23
C LEU A 55 -17.27 1.58 -14.34
N PHE A 56 -18.24 0.69 -14.14
CA PHE A 56 -18.53 -0.38 -15.09
C PHE A 56 -19.24 0.12 -16.35
N ASP A 57 -20.01 1.21 -16.25
CA ASP A 57 -20.61 1.87 -17.42
C ASP A 57 -19.50 2.52 -18.27
N ALA A 58 -18.55 3.21 -17.63
CA ALA A 58 -17.38 3.79 -18.32
C ALA A 58 -16.51 2.70 -18.95
N LEU A 59 -16.24 1.61 -18.24
CA LEU A 59 -15.45 0.47 -18.74
C LEU A 59 -16.06 -0.15 -20.00
N GLY A 60 -17.40 -0.23 -20.08
CA GLY A 60 -18.08 -0.72 -21.29
C GLY A 60 -17.80 0.12 -22.54
N ALA A 61 -17.55 1.42 -22.37
CA ALA A 61 -17.27 2.33 -23.49
C ALA A 61 -15.82 2.31 -23.98
N ILE A 62 -14.85 1.95 -23.09
CA ILE A 62 -13.41 2.08 -23.34
C ILE A 62 -12.64 0.75 -23.32
N ALA A 63 -13.34 -0.37 -23.31
CA ALA A 63 -12.74 -1.70 -23.13
C ALA A 63 -11.58 -1.97 -24.12
N GLU A 64 -11.75 -1.62 -25.38
CA GLU A 64 -10.74 -1.84 -26.45
C GLU A 64 -9.49 -0.96 -26.30
N GLU A 65 -9.58 0.14 -25.55
CA GLU A 65 -8.45 1.06 -25.33
C GLU A 65 -7.65 0.72 -24.07
N LEU A 66 -8.22 -0.07 -23.17
CA LEU A 66 -7.57 -0.40 -21.89
C LEU A 66 -6.53 -1.52 -22.07
N THR A 67 -5.31 -1.25 -21.60
CA THR A 67 -4.22 -2.22 -21.56
C THR A 67 -4.09 -2.88 -20.19
N ALA A 68 -4.42 -2.17 -19.12
CA ALA A 68 -4.36 -2.69 -17.77
C ALA A 68 -5.26 -1.89 -16.81
N VAL A 69 -5.71 -2.57 -15.76
CA VAL A 69 -6.32 -2.00 -14.57
C VAL A 69 -5.34 -2.14 -13.40
N ILE A 70 -5.00 -1.01 -12.77
CA ILE A 70 -4.21 -0.95 -11.53
C ILE A 70 -5.19 -0.63 -10.39
N HIS A 71 -5.60 -1.65 -9.67
CA HIS A 71 -6.66 -1.56 -8.66
C HIS A 71 -6.09 -1.30 -7.26
N MET A 72 -5.96 -0.02 -6.89
CA MET A 72 -5.50 0.42 -5.56
C MET A 72 -6.65 0.87 -4.65
N GLY A 73 -7.84 1.02 -5.20
CA GLY A 73 -9.03 1.50 -4.48
C GLY A 73 -9.50 0.53 -3.42
N ALA A 74 -9.60 1.00 -2.17
CA ALA A 74 -10.12 0.22 -1.05
C ALA A 74 -10.44 1.13 0.14
N ILE A 75 -11.32 0.67 1.03
CA ILE A 75 -11.39 1.16 2.40
C ILE A 75 -10.19 0.59 3.14
N SER A 76 -9.17 1.41 3.40
CA SER A 76 -7.88 0.96 3.95
C SER A 76 -7.72 1.21 5.45
N ALA A 77 -8.69 1.86 6.10
CA ALA A 77 -8.67 2.10 7.53
C ALA A 77 -8.84 0.77 8.30
N THR A 78 -7.81 0.40 9.06
CA THR A 78 -7.85 -0.80 9.92
C THR A 78 -8.82 -0.67 11.08
N THR A 79 -9.29 0.55 11.35
CA THR A 79 -10.27 0.90 12.39
C THR A 79 -11.70 0.99 11.88
N GLU A 80 -11.93 0.76 10.57
CA GLU A 80 -13.30 0.74 10.02
C GLU A 80 -14.08 -0.43 10.61
N THR A 81 -15.28 -0.15 11.08
CA THR A 81 -16.18 -1.12 11.73
C THR A 81 -17.37 -1.50 10.87
N ASP A 82 -17.69 -0.72 9.84
CA ASP A 82 -18.74 -1.06 8.87
C ASP A 82 -18.21 -2.13 7.90
N VAL A 83 -18.45 -3.39 8.27
CA VAL A 83 -18.00 -4.54 7.49
C VAL A 83 -18.71 -4.66 6.15
N ASP A 84 -20.00 -4.29 6.05
CA ASP A 84 -20.74 -4.30 4.79
C ASP A 84 -20.16 -3.30 3.79
N LYS A 85 -19.77 -2.12 4.26
CA LYS A 85 -19.03 -1.14 3.47
C LYS A 85 -17.69 -1.70 2.98
N ILE A 86 -16.95 -2.42 3.84
CA ILE A 86 -15.69 -3.10 3.47
C ILE A 86 -15.96 -4.20 2.43
N VAL A 87 -16.97 -5.04 2.61
CA VAL A 87 -17.33 -6.09 1.65
C VAL A 87 -17.66 -5.50 0.29
N LYS A 88 -18.48 -4.45 0.24
CA LYS A 88 -18.83 -3.78 -1.02
C LYS A 88 -17.60 -3.23 -1.76
N ASN A 89 -16.74 -2.50 -1.05
CA ASN A 89 -15.65 -1.74 -1.70
C ASN A 89 -14.36 -2.54 -1.87
N ASN A 90 -14.07 -3.51 -0.97
CA ASN A 90 -12.79 -4.24 -1.02
C ASN A 90 -12.93 -5.62 -1.65
N ILE A 91 -14.07 -6.32 -1.41
CA ILE A 91 -14.26 -7.67 -1.91
C ILE A 91 -15.00 -7.64 -3.24
N ARG A 92 -16.25 -7.10 -3.24
CA ARG A 92 -17.10 -7.15 -4.42
C ARG A 92 -16.50 -6.41 -5.59
N LEU A 93 -16.12 -5.16 -5.40
CA LEU A 93 -15.51 -4.36 -6.45
C LEU A 93 -14.26 -5.04 -7.06
N THR A 94 -13.40 -5.63 -6.20
CA THR A 94 -12.21 -6.33 -6.70
C THR A 94 -12.58 -7.56 -7.53
N LEU A 95 -13.53 -8.39 -7.05
CA LEU A 95 -13.97 -9.58 -7.78
C LEU A 95 -14.72 -9.25 -9.07
N ASP A 96 -15.50 -8.17 -9.08
CA ASP A 96 -16.19 -7.69 -10.28
C ASP A 96 -15.17 -7.19 -11.32
N LEU A 97 -14.08 -6.52 -10.88
CA LEU A 97 -12.97 -6.16 -11.77
C LEU A 97 -12.21 -7.39 -12.28
N VAL A 98 -11.98 -8.42 -11.45
CA VAL A 98 -11.41 -9.70 -11.93
C VAL A 98 -12.27 -10.28 -13.05
N ALA A 99 -13.58 -10.37 -12.85
CA ALA A 99 -14.51 -10.91 -13.84
C ALA A 99 -14.52 -10.07 -15.14
N TRP A 100 -14.57 -8.74 -14.99
CA TRP A 100 -14.56 -7.83 -16.14
C TRP A 100 -13.24 -7.91 -16.93
N CYS A 101 -12.11 -7.87 -16.24
CA CYS A 101 -10.79 -8.01 -16.88
C CYS A 101 -10.62 -9.34 -17.58
N THR A 102 -11.14 -10.43 -17.00
CA THR A 102 -11.14 -11.76 -17.64
C THR A 102 -11.95 -11.75 -18.93
N ALA A 103 -13.14 -11.14 -18.91
CA ALA A 103 -14.05 -11.12 -20.08
C ALA A 103 -13.52 -10.27 -21.26
N HIS A 104 -12.66 -9.28 -20.97
CA HIS A 104 -12.16 -8.33 -21.96
C HIS A 104 -10.64 -8.48 -22.24
N ASP A 105 -10.01 -9.53 -21.71
CA ASP A 105 -8.56 -9.78 -21.85
C ASP A 105 -7.67 -8.61 -21.39
N VAL A 106 -8.12 -7.90 -20.33
CA VAL A 106 -7.41 -6.78 -19.74
C VAL A 106 -6.61 -7.26 -18.53
N ARG A 107 -5.37 -6.80 -18.41
CA ARG A 107 -4.47 -7.17 -17.29
C ARG A 107 -4.90 -6.49 -15.99
N LEU A 108 -4.71 -7.18 -14.85
CA LEU A 108 -5.08 -6.67 -13.52
C LEU A 108 -3.91 -6.77 -12.55
N ILE A 109 -3.49 -5.61 -12.00
CA ILE A 109 -2.60 -5.52 -10.84
C ILE A 109 -3.43 -4.96 -9.69
N TYR A 110 -3.48 -5.66 -8.54
CA TYR A 110 -4.35 -5.26 -7.44
C TYR A 110 -3.62 -5.14 -6.10
N ALA A 111 -4.12 -4.26 -5.23
CA ALA A 111 -3.59 -4.08 -3.90
C ALA A 111 -4.13 -5.14 -2.93
N SER A 112 -3.25 -6.00 -2.43
CA SER A 112 -3.39 -6.74 -1.19
C SER A 112 -2.67 -6.00 -0.05
N SER A 113 -2.41 -6.65 1.08
CA SER A 113 -1.82 -6.01 2.26
C SER A 113 -1.08 -7.01 3.15
N ALA A 114 -0.01 -6.57 3.80
CA ALA A 114 0.62 -7.32 4.88
C ALA A 114 -0.33 -7.55 6.08
N ALA A 115 -1.42 -6.79 6.21
CA ALA A 115 -2.46 -7.04 7.21
C ALA A 115 -3.13 -8.41 7.07
N THR A 116 -2.99 -9.07 5.93
CA THR A 116 -3.46 -10.45 5.70
C THR A 116 -2.71 -11.49 6.52
N TYR A 117 -1.46 -11.20 6.92
CA TYR A 117 -0.63 -12.11 7.73
C TYR A 117 -1.04 -12.18 9.20
N GLY A 118 -1.94 -11.29 9.64
CA GLY A 118 -2.41 -11.26 11.01
C GLY A 118 -1.33 -10.83 12.00
N ASP A 119 -1.11 -11.64 13.03
CA ASP A 119 -0.07 -11.42 14.05
C ASP A 119 1.35 -11.78 13.58
N GLY A 120 1.48 -12.40 12.41
CA GLY A 120 2.75 -12.85 11.86
C GLY A 120 3.23 -14.21 12.39
N ALA A 121 2.42 -14.93 13.17
CA ALA A 121 2.79 -16.24 13.73
C ALA A 121 3.12 -17.28 12.63
N MET A 122 2.56 -17.12 11.43
CA MET A 122 2.83 -17.98 10.27
C MET A 122 3.95 -17.43 9.37
N GLY A 123 4.66 -16.37 9.79
CA GLY A 123 5.66 -15.66 8.98
C GLY A 123 5.01 -14.75 7.93
N PHE A 124 5.85 -14.22 7.04
CA PHE A 124 5.46 -13.24 6.02
C PHE A 124 5.80 -13.75 4.61
N ASP A 125 5.60 -15.04 4.37
CA ASP A 125 5.78 -15.69 3.07
C ASP A 125 4.56 -15.41 2.17
N ASP A 126 4.81 -14.98 0.94
CA ASP A 126 3.80 -14.70 -0.09
C ASP A 126 3.39 -15.96 -0.89
N ASN A 127 3.49 -17.12 -0.28
CA ASN A 127 2.97 -18.36 -0.84
C ASN A 127 1.45 -18.26 -1.07
N GLU A 128 1.05 -18.33 -2.34
CA GLU A 128 -0.34 -18.14 -2.78
C GLU A 128 -1.15 -19.45 -2.84
N SER A 129 -0.59 -20.57 -2.39
CA SER A 129 -1.36 -21.82 -2.36
C SER A 129 -2.59 -21.69 -1.45
N VAL A 130 -3.68 -22.36 -1.82
CA VAL A 130 -4.92 -22.38 -1.01
C VAL A 130 -4.63 -22.86 0.42
N GLU A 131 -3.72 -23.83 0.57
CA GLU A 131 -3.31 -24.35 1.87
C GLU A 131 -2.56 -23.29 2.69
N ALA A 132 -1.54 -22.62 2.14
CA ALA A 132 -0.78 -21.60 2.85
C ALA A 132 -1.68 -20.43 3.27
N LEU A 133 -2.50 -19.92 2.34
CA LEU A 133 -3.43 -18.83 2.63
C LEU A 133 -4.48 -19.23 3.69
N SER A 134 -4.90 -20.50 3.76
CA SER A 134 -5.90 -20.93 4.75
C SER A 134 -5.43 -20.84 6.20
N ARG A 135 -4.12 -20.75 6.43
CA ARG A 135 -3.50 -20.68 7.77
C ARG A 135 -3.42 -19.25 8.32
N LEU A 136 -3.54 -18.24 7.44
CA LEU A 136 -3.42 -16.84 7.84
C LEU A 136 -4.68 -16.37 8.60
N GLN A 137 -4.47 -15.57 9.64
CA GLN A 137 -5.54 -15.07 10.52
C GLN A 137 -5.47 -13.53 10.65
N PRO A 138 -6.07 -12.78 9.71
CA PRO A 138 -6.14 -11.33 9.78
C PRO A 138 -6.79 -10.83 11.07
N LEU A 139 -6.24 -9.75 11.66
CA LEU A 139 -6.68 -9.23 12.96
C LEU A 139 -7.83 -8.22 12.88
N ASN A 140 -8.22 -7.77 11.69
CA ASN A 140 -9.27 -6.77 11.49
C ASN A 140 -10.00 -6.99 10.16
N ALA A 141 -11.15 -6.32 10.00
CA ALA A 141 -12.02 -6.47 8.84
C ALA A 141 -11.33 -6.05 7.52
N TYR A 142 -10.47 -5.04 7.55
CA TYR A 142 -9.67 -4.64 6.39
C TYR A 142 -8.73 -5.77 5.94
N GLY A 143 -7.89 -6.28 6.84
CA GLY A 143 -6.98 -7.39 6.55
C GLY A 143 -7.73 -8.63 6.07
N TRP A 144 -8.86 -8.95 6.71
CA TRP A 144 -9.75 -10.04 6.31
C TRP A 144 -10.28 -9.84 4.87
N SER A 145 -10.68 -8.64 4.51
CA SER A 145 -11.23 -8.37 3.16
C SER A 145 -10.18 -8.61 2.06
N LYS A 146 -8.93 -8.18 2.28
CA LYS A 146 -7.82 -8.43 1.35
C LYS A 146 -7.48 -9.92 1.29
N HIS A 147 -7.43 -10.57 2.43
CA HIS A 147 -7.23 -12.02 2.53
C HIS A 147 -8.33 -12.84 1.83
N PHE A 148 -9.58 -12.41 1.94
CA PHE A 148 -10.70 -13.04 1.24
C PHE A 148 -10.48 -13.04 -0.28
N VAL A 149 -10.07 -11.91 -0.84
CA VAL A 149 -9.78 -11.76 -2.27
C VAL A 149 -8.60 -12.65 -2.68
N ASP A 150 -7.49 -12.60 -1.94
CA ASP A 150 -6.31 -13.44 -2.20
C ASP A 150 -6.69 -14.92 -2.24
N ARG A 151 -7.46 -15.39 -1.24
CA ARG A 151 -7.95 -16.78 -1.20
C ARG A 151 -8.89 -17.13 -2.35
N ARG A 152 -9.79 -16.21 -2.73
CA ARG A 152 -10.74 -16.46 -3.82
C ARG A 152 -10.01 -16.59 -5.14
N ILE A 153 -9.04 -15.73 -5.43
CA ILE A 153 -8.22 -15.80 -6.64
C ILE A 153 -7.39 -17.11 -6.65
N ALA A 154 -6.77 -17.45 -5.52
CA ALA A 154 -6.03 -18.71 -5.40
C ALA A 154 -6.93 -19.94 -5.65
N ARG A 155 -8.18 -19.91 -5.18
CA ARG A 155 -9.16 -20.99 -5.43
C ARG A 155 -9.55 -21.05 -6.91
N MET A 156 -9.86 -19.91 -7.54
CA MET A 156 -10.18 -19.83 -8.95
C MET A 156 -9.04 -20.42 -9.81
N LYS A 157 -7.79 -20.07 -9.48
CA LYS A 157 -6.60 -20.61 -10.15
C LYS A 157 -6.49 -22.14 -9.99
N LEU A 158 -6.75 -22.66 -8.78
CA LEU A 158 -6.70 -24.10 -8.49
C LEU A 158 -7.82 -24.87 -9.23
N ASP A 159 -9.02 -24.28 -9.31
CA ASP A 159 -10.20 -24.89 -9.92
C ASP A 159 -10.15 -24.79 -11.47
N GLY A 160 -9.16 -24.06 -12.04
CA GLY A 160 -9.01 -23.85 -13.48
C GLY A 160 -10.02 -22.86 -14.06
N ASP A 161 -10.61 -22.00 -13.23
CA ASP A 161 -11.47 -20.91 -13.67
C ASP A 161 -10.67 -19.93 -14.56
N ALA A 162 -11.35 -19.29 -15.53
CA ALA A 162 -10.75 -18.24 -16.31
C ALA A 162 -10.36 -17.05 -15.43
N LEU A 163 -9.17 -16.50 -15.68
CA LEU A 163 -8.61 -15.33 -15.02
C LEU A 163 -8.07 -14.34 -16.07
N PRO A 164 -7.82 -13.06 -15.73
CA PRO A 164 -7.14 -12.13 -16.64
C PRO A 164 -5.81 -12.70 -17.13
N ALA A 165 -5.38 -12.32 -18.35
CA ALA A 165 -4.09 -12.77 -18.93
C ALA A 165 -2.90 -12.52 -18.00
N GLN A 166 -2.94 -11.40 -17.25
CA GLN A 166 -2.09 -11.15 -16.10
C GLN A 166 -2.98 -10.82 -14.90
N ILE A 167 -2.75 -11.48 -13.77
CA ILE A 167 -3.30 -11.10 -12.47
C ILE A 167 -2.19 -11.11 -11.43
N ALA A 168 -1.83 -9.94 -10.91
CA ALA A 168 -0.77 -9.78 -9.92
C ALA A 168 -1.29 -9.01 -8.70
N GLY A 169 -1.18 -9.61 -7.51
CA GLY A 169 -1.51 -9.01 -6.23
C GLY A 169 -0.26 -8.56 -5.49
N LEU A 170 -0.29 -7.37 -4.89
CA LEU A 170 0.80 -6.83 -4.09
C LEU A 170 0.37 -6.67 -2.63
N LYS A 171 1.01 -7.41 -1.72
CA LYS A 171 0.85 -7.26 -0.27
C LYS A 171 1.74 -6.12 0.21
N PHE A 172 1.20 -4.91 0.23
CA PHE A 172 1.92 -3.72 0.70
C PHE A 172 2.22 -3.81 2.20
N PHE A 173 3.48 -3.57 2.56
CA PHE A 173 3.94 -3.44 3.94
C PHE A 173 3.76 -1.99 4.43
N ASN A 174 4.61 -1.48 5.30
CA ASN A 174 4.44 -0.16 5.90
C ASN A 174 4.94 0.95 4.97
N VAL A 175 4.12 1.34 4.01
CA VAL A 175 4.46 2.35 3.01
C VAL A 175 4.47 3.75 3.62
N TYR A 176 5.46 4.57 3.26
CA TYR A 176 5.56 6.00 3.58
C TYR A 176 5.99 6.82 2.36
N GLY A 177 5.60 8.10 2.32
CA GLY A 177 6.00 9.01 1.23
C GLY A 177 4.98 10.10 0.93
N PRO A 178 5.19 10.91 -0.13
CA PRO A 178 4.31 12.01 -0.50
C PRO A 178 2.89 11.55 -0.83
N ASN A 179 1.95 12.49 -0.75
CA ASN A 179 0.52 12.29 -1.04
C ASN A 179 -0.25 11.50 0.03
N GLU A 180 0.26 11.35 1.25
CA GLU A 180 -0.46 10.69 2.35
C GLU A 180 -1.18 11.65 3.33
N ALA A 181 -1.09 12.97 3.14
CA ALA A 181 -1.60 13.98 4.08
C ALA A 181 -3.09 13.84 4.39
N HIS A 182 -3.91 13.46 3.39
CA HIS A 182 -5.36 13.25 3.53
C HIS A 182 -5.74 12.09 4.47
N LYS A 183 -4.80 11.19 4.81
CA LYS A 183 -5.09 10.00 5.65
C LYS A 183 -5.29 10.31 7.14
N GLY A 184 -5.15 11.57 7.57
CA GLY A 184 -5.35 11.96 8.97
C GLY A 184 -4.47 11.15 9.94
N SER A 185 -5.06 10.46 10.91
CA SER A 185 -4.35 9.62 11.88
C SER A 185 -3.74 8.34 11.29
N MET A 186 -4.10 7.98 10.06
CA MET A 186 -3.57 6.81 9.35
C MET A 186 -2.34 7.14 8.48
N ARG A 187 -1.80 8.37 8.57
CA ARG A 187 -0.53 8.75 7.95
C ARG A 187 0.62 7.93 8.54
N SER A 188 1.71 7.81 7.79
CA SER A 188 2.91 7.12 8.26
C SER A 188 3.50 7.78 9.50
N VAL A 189 4.25 7.00 10.28
CA VAL A 189 5.00 7.52 11.44
C VAL A 189 6.03 8.55 11.02
N VAL A 190 6.59 8.48 9.81
CA VAL A 190 7.50 9.51 9.25
C VAL A 190 6.83 10.88 9.29
N HIS A 191 5.61 10.98 8.78
CA HIS A 191 4.85 12.24 8.75
C HIS A 191 4.56 12.76 10.18
N ALA A 192 4.11 11.87 11.08
CA ALA A 192 3.78 12.24 12.45
C ALA A 192 5.02 12.72 13.25
N VAL A 193 6.18 12.07 13.05
CA VAL A 193 7.44 12.47 13.68
C VAL A 193 7.93 13.79 13.08
N TYR A 194 7.81 13.99 11.77
CA TYR A 194 8.17 15.25 11.12
C TYR A 194 7.38 16.43 11.67
N GLU A 195 6.05 16.34 11.79
CA GLU A 195 5.22 17.45 12.34
C GLU A 195 5.69 17.87 13.72
N ARG A 196 6.02 16.91 14.58
CA ARG A 196 6.52 17.19 15.93
C ARG A 196 7.92 17.79 15.92
N ALA A 197 8.83 17.22 15.13
CA ALA A 197 10.21 17.70 15.01
C ALA A 197 10.25 19.14 14.46
N ALA A 198 9.47 19.45 13.42
CA ALA A 198 9.34 20.79 12.84
C ALA A 198 8.75 21.81 13.82
N ALA A 199 7.90 21.35 14.75
CA ALA A 199 7.37 22.17 15.87
C ALA A 199 8.32 22.26 17.07
N GLY A 200 9.55 21.72 17.00
CA GLY A 200 10.53 21.70 18.10
C GLY A 200 10.17 20.74 19.25
N GLN A 201 9.20 19.84 19.03
CA GLN A 201 8.73 18.87 20.01
C GLN A 201 9.46 17.53 19.86
N PRO A 202 9.63 16.72 20.93
CA PRO A 202 10.24 15.39 20.84
C PRO A 202 9.36 14.42 20.04
N ALA A 203 9.97 13.46 19.33
CA ALA A 203 9.26 12.33 18.79
C ALA A 203 8.53 11.55 19.88
N ARG A 204 7.28 11.15 19.65
CA ARG A 204 6.54 10.29 20.60
C ARG A 204 6.60 8.84 20.10
N LEU A 205 7.25 7.99 20.88
CA LEU A 205 7.40 6.57 20.59
C LEU A 205 6.84 5.73 21.73
N PHE A 206 6.30 4.57 21.38
CA PHE A 206 5.76 3.66 22.37
C PHE A 206 6.85 2.94 23.16
N ARG A 207 6.64 2.84 24.47
CA ARG A 207 7.35 1.89 25.31
C ARG A 207 7.01 0.47 24.86
N SER A 208 7.98 -0.41 25.00
CA SER A 208 7.73 -1.84 24.79
C SER A 208 6.98 -2.43 26.00
N HIS A 209 6.00 -3.29 25.73
CA HIS A 209 5.37 -4.17 26.70
C HIS A 209 5.78 -5.65 26.53
N ASN A 210 6.68 -5.90 25.57
CA ASN A 210 7.31 -7.18 25.35
C ASN A 210 8.79 -7.09 25.77
N PRO A 211 9.27 -7.92 26.72
CA PRO A 211 10.65 -7.86 27.21
C PRO A 211 11.71 -8.19 26.13
N GLU A 212 11.32 -8.78 25.02
CA GLU A 212 12.23 -9.07 23.88
C GLU A 212 12.58 -7.82 23.05
N TYR A 213 11.84 -6.71 23.24
CA TYR A 213 12.04 -5.48 22.49
C TYR A 213 12.30 -4.31 23.45
N ALA A 214 13.28 -3.50 23.14
CA ALA A 214 13.49 -2.22 23.82
C ALA A 214 12.38 -1.21 23.47
N ASP A 215 12.28 -0.12 24.24
CA ASP A 215 11.38 1.00 23.94
C ASP A 215 11.68 1.55 22.54
N GLY A 216 10.65 1.71 21.70
CA GLY A 216 10.79 2.10 20.28
C GLY A 216 11.44 1.06 19.38
N GLY A 217 11.79 -0.13 19.93
CA GLY A 217 12.47 -1.21 19.22
C GLY A 217 11.54 -2.17 18.46
N GLN A 218 10.22 -1.89 18.45
CA GLN A 218 9.29 -2.64 17.61
C GLN A 218 9.68 -2.47 16.15
N LEU A 219 9.63 -3.56 15.37
CA LEU A 219 10.19 -3.63 14.03
C LEU A 219 9.10 -3.64 12.95
N ARG A 220 9.31 -2.89 11.89
CA ARG A 220 8.46 -2.89 10.70
C ARG A 220 9.30 -2.88 9.42
N ASP A 221 8.77 -3.51 8.40
CA ASP A 221 9.26 -3.31 7.04
C ASP A 221 8.68 -1.98 6.52
N PHE A 222 9.47 -0.90 6.65
CA PHE A 222 9.12 0.42 6.15
C PHE A 222 9.58 0.55 4.70
N VAL A 223 8.64 0.73 3.79
CA VAL A 223 8.92 0.79 2.36
C VAL A 223 8.64 2.18 1.79
N TRP A 224 9.60 2.72 1.05
CA TRP A 224 9.43 3.97 0.32
C TRP A 224 8.40 3.80 -0.79
N VAL A 225 7.45 4.74 -0.92
CA VAL A 225 6.38 4.65 -1.93
C VAL A 225 6.91 4.56 -3.36
N GLY A 226 8.08 5.13 -3.64
CA GLY A 226 8.74 5.01 -4.94
C GLY A 226 9.07 3.56 -5.29
N ASP A 227 9.58 2.78 -4.33
CA ASP A 227 9.89 1.37 -4.54
C ASP A 227 8.63 0.54 -4.81
N CYS A 228 7.51 0.90 -4.15
CA CYS A 228 6.21 0.31 -4.45
C CYS A 228 5.74 0.62 -5.88
N VAL A 229 5.94 1.87 -6.32
CA VAL A 229 5.64 2.30 -7.69
C VAL A 229 6.52 1.54 -8.69
N ASP A 230 7.81 1.42 -8.43
CA ASP A 230 8.74 0.69 -9.30
C ASP A 230 8.33 -0.78 -9.46
N MET A 231 7.83 -1.42 -8.39
CA MET A 231 7.32 -2.78 -8.44
C MET A 231 6.04 -2.90 -9.29
N VAL A 232 5.11 -1.95 -9.17
CA VAL A 232 3.89 -1.90 -10.02
C VAL A 232 4.27 -1.68 -11.48
N MET A 233 5.19 -0.75 -11.75
CA MET A 233 5.65 -0.46 -13.12
C MET A 233 6.36 -1.66 -13.72
N TRP A 234 7.19 -2.37 -12.94
CA TRP A 234 7.86 -3.57 -13.38
C TRP A 234 6.86 -4.68 -13.73
N LEU A 235 5.84 -4.92 -12.89
CA LEU A 235 4.76 -5.88 -13.21
C LEU A 235 3.99 -5.48 -14.47
N TYR A 236 3.76 -4.19 -14.66
CA TYR A 236 3.14 -3.70 -15.90
C TYR A 236 4.00 -3.98 -17.12
N ASP A 237 5.32 -3.86 -17.03
CA ASP A 237 6.26 -4.14 -18.11
C ASP A 237 6.45 -5.65 -18.37
N HIS A 238 6.12 -6.51 -17.40
CA HIS A 238 6.29 -7.97 -17.45
C HIS A 238 4.91 -8.67 -17.38
N ALA A 239 4.17 -8.57 -18.48
CA ALA A 239 2.80 -9.09 -18.56
C ALA A 239 2.68 -10.60 -18.33
N GLU A 240 3.76 -11.34 -18.51
CA GLU A 240 3.87 -12.78 -18.25
C GLU A 240 3.94 -13.12 -16.75
N VAL A 241 4.22 -12.15 -15.89
CA VAL A 241 4.34 -12.36 -14.45
C VAL A 241 2.98 -12.22 -13.76
N SER A 242 2.48 -13.31 -13.22
CA SER A 242 1.25 -13.35 -12.43
C SER A 242 1.51 -13.99 -11.07
N GLY A 243 0.71 -13.63 -10.06
CA GLY A 243 0.79 -14.21 -8.73
C GLY A 243 0.56 -13.20 -7.62
N LEU A 244 0.71 -13.64 -6.38
CA LEU A 244 0.63 -12.82 -5.18
C LEU A 244 2.03 -12.58 -4.64
N PHE A 245 2.44 -11.32 -4.49
CA PHE A 245 3.79 -10.94 -4.12
C PHE A 245 3.80 -9.99 -2.93
N ASN A 246 4.82 -10.08 -2.09
CA ASN A 246 5.11 -9.07 -1.09
C ASN A 246 5.64 -7.78 -1.74
N CYS A 247 5.20 -6.64 -1.21
CA CYS A 247 5.70 -5.31 -1.58
C CYS A 247 6.26 -4.62 -0.33
N GLY A 248 7.52 -4.89 -0.05
CA GLY A 248 8.30 -4.42 1.08
C GLY A 248 9.77 -4.30 0.71
N THR A 249 10.63 -4.13 1.70
CA THR A 249 12.08 -4.05 1.53
C THR A 249 12.79 -5.38 1.82
N GLY A 250 12.19 -6.22 2.66
CA GLY A 250 12.83 -7.39 3.25
C GLY A 250 13.83 -7.03 4.36
N GLN A 251 13.70 -5.84 4.95
CA GLN A 251 14.56 -5.34 6.02
C GLN A 251 13.70 -4.65 7.09
N ALA A 252 13.42 -5.34 8.17
CA ALA A 252 12.70 -4.76 9.29
C ALA A 252 13.55 -3.72 10.02
N ARG A 253 12.99 -2.55 10.29
CA ARG A 253 13.64 -1.43 10.97
C ARG A 253 12.81 -0.97 12.16
N SER A 254 13.45 -0.42 13.18
CA SER A 254 12.75 0.04 14.38
C SER A 254 12.06 1.39 14.19
N PHE A 255 11.02 1.64 14.98
CA PHE A 255 10.43 2.99 15.04
C PHE A 255 11.43 4.03 15.54
N LEU A 256 12.39 3.60 16.37
CA LEU A 256 13.48 4.46 16.83
C LEU A 256 14.41 4.86 15.67
N ASP A 257 14.77 3.92 14.78
CA ASP A 257 15.59 4.22 13.59
C ASP A 257 14.86 5.20 12.66
N LEU A 258 13.59 4.96 12.42
CA LEU A 258 12.74 5.84 11.60
C LEU A 258 12.71 7.26 12.20
N ALA A 259 12.47 7.39 13.50
CA ALA A 259 12.40 8.70 14.15
C ALA A 259 13.77 9.43 14.10
N LYS A 260 14.87 8.73 14.33
CA LYS A 260 16.22 9.28 14.17
C LYS A 260 16.50 9.77 12.75
N ALA A 261 16.06 8.99 11.74
CA ALA A 261 16.21 9.37 10.33
C ALA A 261 15.46 10.68 9.99
N VAL A 262 14.25 10.91 10.57
CA VAL A 262 13.51 12.17 10.38
C VAL A 262 14.27 13.34 10.97
N TYR A 263 14.77 13.22 12.22
CA TYR A 263 15.55 14.29 12.87
C TYR A 263 16.85 14.59 12.12
N ALA A 264 17.54 13.55 11.64
CA ALA A 264 18.75 13.71 10.81
C ALA A 264 18.44 14.43 9.49
N ALA A 265 17.29 14.16 8.86
CA ALA A 265 16.87 14.83 7.63
C ALA A 265 16.57 16.33 7.82
N LEU A 266 16.27 16.76 9.06
CA LEU A 266 16.04 18.16 9.45
C LEU A 266 17.28 18.83 10.04
N ASP A 267 18.40 18.13 10.16
CA ASP A 267 19.61 18.58 10.87
C ASP A 267 19.33 18.99 12.33
N LEU A 268 18.48 18.21 13.02
CA LEU A 268 18.09 18.43 14.40
C LEU A 268 18.69 17.37 15.34
N GLU A 269 18.99 17.80 16.60
CA GLU A 269 19.30 16.86 17.66
C GLU A 269 18.09 15.99 18.00
N PHE A 270 18.28 14.67 18.03
CA PHE A 270 17.21 13.72 18.29
C PHE A 270 16.67 13.85 19.73
N LYS A 271 15.35 14.02 19.85
CA LYS A 271 14.63 14.08 21.12
C LYS A 271 13.45 13.12 21.08
N VAL A 272 13.24 12.39 22.17
CA VAL A 272 12.17 11.39 22.29
C VAL A 272 11.41 11.56 23.59
N GLU A 273 10.08 11.41 23.49
CA GLU A 273 9.13 11.26 24.58
C GLU A 273 8.56 9.84 24.53
N TRP A 274 8.85 9.05 25.55
CA TRP A 274 8.32 7.69 25.65
C TRP A 274 6.90 7.71 26.21
N VAL A 275 5.98 7.10 25.48
CA VAL A 275 4.57 6.98 25.87
C VAL A 275 4.17 5.50 25.95
N ASP A 276 3.26 5.18 26.86
CA ASP A 276 2.76 3.81 26.97
C ASP A 276 1.91 3.44 25.75
N THR A 277 2.07 2.21 25.28
CA THR A 277 1.17 1.67 24.27
C THR A 277 -0.26 1.63 24.82
N PRO A 278 -1.26 2.20 24.13
CA PRO A 278 -2.65 2.18 24.60
C PRO A 278 -3.13 0.76 24.92
N GLU A 279 -3.80 0.56 26.04
CA GLU A 279 -4.26 -0.75 26.50
C GLU A 279 -5.10 -1.50 25.47
N ALA A 280 -5.96 -0.78 24.75
CA ALA A 280 -6.85 -1.35 23.74
C ALA A 280 -6.13 -2.07 22.59
N ILE A 281 -4.84 -1.77 22.34
CA ILE A 281 -4.07 -2.36 21.25
C ILE A 281 -2.94 -3.27 21.72
N ARG A 282 -2.60 -3.28 23.03
CA ARG A 282 -1.42 -4.02 23.56
C ARG A 282 -1.41 -5.49 23.20
N GLU A 283 -2.53 -6.19 23.41
CA GLU A 283 -2.64 -7.62 23.17
C GLU A 283 -2.59 -8.00 21.68
N LYS A 284 -2.94 -7.06 20.80
CA LYS A 284 -2.96 -7.23 19.34
C LYS A 284 -1.82 -6.49 18.65
N TYR A 285 -0.88 -5.93 19.43
CA TYR A 285 0.20 -5.13 18.88
C TYR A 285 1.25 -6.04 18.24
N GLN A 286 1.37 -5.92 16.94
CA GLN A 286 2.36 -6.66 16.17
C GLN A 286 3.75 -6.06 16.41
N TYR A 287 4.69 -6.85 16.93
CA TYR A 287 6.04 -6.38 17.24
C TYR A 287 7.02 -6.49 16.08
N PHE A 288 6.73 -7.33 15.11
CA PHE A 288 7.63 -7.58 13.98
C PHE A 288 6.86 -7.75 12.68
N THR A 289 7.32 -7.11 11.60
CA THR A 289 6.94 -7.42 10.22
C THR A 289 8.14 -7.28 9.30
N GLU A 290 8.37 -8.27 8.43
CA GLU A 290 9.42 -8.24 7.42
C GLU A 290 8.97 -9.02 6.19
N ALA A 291 8.97 -8.40 5.02
CA ALA A 291 8.57 -9.04 3.78
C ALA A 291 9.59 -10.10 3.35
N GLN A 292 9.13 -11.28 3.01
CA GLN A 292 9.97 -12.23 2.28
C GLN A 292 9.90 -11.89 0.78
N MET A 293 10.99 -11.34 0.24
CA MET A 293 11.03 -10.82 -1.14
C MET A 293 11.52 -11.86 -2.17
N GLY A 294 11.74 -13.10 -1.74
CA GLY A 294 12.34 -14.15 -2.58
C GLY A 294 11.54 -14.47 -3.84
N LYS A 295 10.21 -14.48 -3.75
CA LYS A 295 9.32 -14.84 -4.86
C LYS A 295 9.40 -13.84 -6.02
N ILE A 296 9.25 -12.54 -5.73
CA ILE A 296 9.29 -11.52 -6.78
C ILE A 296 10.71 -11.33 -7.34
N ARG A 297 11.75 -11.49 -6.52
CA ARG A 297 13.14 -11.51 -6.99
C ARG A 297 13.40 -12.70 -7.92
N GLY A 298 12.87 -13.87 -7.58
CA GLY A 298 12.91 -15.06 -8.42
C GLY A 298 12.15 -14.90 -9.74
N ALA A 299 11.13 -14.02 -9.78
CA ALA A 299 10.43 -13.66 -11.02
C ALA A 299 11.21 -12.64 -11.89
N GLY A 300 12.29 -12.03 -11.37
CA GLY A 300 13.16 -11.12 -12.11
C GLY A 300 13.18 -9.67 -11.64
N PHE A 301 12.41 -9.30 -10.60
CA PHE A 301 12.48 -7.96 -10.01
C PHE A 301 13.74 -7.83 -9.15
N ILE A 302 14.77 -7.19 -9.67
CA ILE A 302 16.11 -7.09 -9.04
C ILE A 302 16.41 -5.72 -8.44
N ALA A 303 15.48 -4.76 -8.50
CA ALA A 303 15.70 -3.44 -7.94
C ALA A 303 15.98 -3.53 -6.43
N GLU A 304 17.03 -2.84 -5.98
CA GLU A 304 17.34 -2.76 -4.56
C GLU A 304 16.40 -1.76 -3.87
N PRO A 305 15.88 -2.08 -2.68
CA PRO A 305 15.01 -1.18 -1.96
C PRO A 305 15.76 0.07 -1.50
N THR A 306 15.08 1.20 -1.51
CA THR A 306 15.62 2.46 -0.96
C THR A 306 15.87 2.30 0.54
N PRO A 307 17.10 2.54 1.04
CA PRO A 307 17.39 2.52 2.47
C PRO A 307 16.47 3.48 3.24
N LEU A 308 16.09 3.10 4.47
CA LEU A 308 15.15 3.89 5.29
C LEU A 308 15.58 5.35 5.42
N GLU A 309 16.85 5.59 5.71
CA GLU A 309 17.41 6.94 5.90
C GLU A 309 17.31 7.78 4.62
N ASP A 310 17.53 7.17 3.46
CA ASP A 310 17.46 7.86 2.17
C ASP A 310 15.99 8.16 1.77
N GLY A 311 15.09 7.20 1.95
CA GLY A 311 13.66 7.40 1.70
C GLY A 311 13.07 8.47 2.61
N VAL A 312 13.38 8.42 3.91
CA VAL A 312 12.95 9.43 4.89
C VAL A 312 13.54 10.80 4.53
N ARG A 313 14.83 10.89 4.21
CA ARG A 313 15.45 12.14 3.78
C ARG A 313 14.75 12.72 2.55
N ARG A 314 14.49 11.90 1.50
CA ARG A 314 13.76 12.34 0.30
C ARG A 314 12.38 12.88 0.68
N TYR A 315 11.63 12.14 1.49
CA TYR A 315 10.28 12.55 1.88
C TYR A 315 10.27 13.87 2.67
N VAL A 316 11.16 14.01 3.66
CA VAL A 316 11.27 15.21 4.48
C VAL A 316 11.71 16.41 3.63
N THR A 317 12.83 16.29 2.90
CA THR A 317 13.47 17.45 2.25
C THR A 317 12.82 17.87 0.94
N GLN A 318 12.21 16.94 0.19
CA GLN A 318 11.63 17.24 -1.11
C GLN A 318 10.12 17.50 -1.07
N PHE A 319 9.45 17.11 0.05
CA PHE A 319 8.00 17.25 0.18
C PHE A 319 7.59 17.92 1.50
N LEU A 320 7.82 17.28 2.65
CA LEU A 320 7.26 17.76 3.91
C LEU A 320 7.78 19.14 4.35
N ALA A 321 9.07 19.41 4.12
CA ALA A 321 9.71 20.68 4.49
C ALA A 321 9.61 21.75 3.38
N THR A 322 8.85 21.51 2.32
CA THR A 322 8.65 22.44 1.21
C THR A 322 7.27 23.08 1.25
N SER A 323 7.07 24.12 0.44
CA SER A 323 5.74 24.75 0.27
C SER A 323 4.75 23.88 -0.50
N ASP A 324 5.23 22.81 -1.15
CA ASP A 324 4.44 21.89 -1.97
C ASP A 324 4.75 20.43 -1.58
N ALA A 325 3.92 19.87 -0.72
CA ALA A 325 4.09 18.52 -0.18
C ALA A 325 3.61 17.40 -1.13
N TYR A 326 3.14 17.74 -2.33
CA TYR A 326 2.53 16.80 -3.27
C TYR A 326 3.48 16.47 -4.43
N ARG A 327 3.47 15.20 -4.84
CA ARG A 327 4.24 14.71 -5.99
C ARG A 327 3.63 15.15 -7.31
#